data_a189ec9d97639fedcbc56752daf9640b
#
_entry.id   a189ec9d97639fedcbc56752daf9640b
#
_cell.length_a   1.000
_cell.length_b   1.000
_cell.length_c   1.000
_cell.angle_alpha   90.00
_cell.angle_beta   90.00
_cell.angle_gamma   90.00
#
_symmetry.space_group_name_H-M   'P 1'
#
loop_
_entity.id
_entity.type
_entity.pdbx_description
1 polymer ?
#
loop_
_entity_poly.entity_id
_entity_poly.type
_entity_poly.pdbx_seq_one_letter_code
_entity_poly.pdbx_strand_id
1 'polypeptide(L)'
;MARRVLAWEGARCARVELTMLDGAAMRRLNARAFGRRRLTDVIAFALPQPDGSLLGDVYICPAVARRLVTNGGRVREELIRLTVHGTLHVLGYDHPDGPGRTRSVMWRRQERYVRRLLGGKR
;
A
#
# COMPACT_ATOMS: atom_id res chain seq x y z
N MET A 1 -5.15 -9.73 -4.62
CA MET A 1 -3.76 -9.32 -4.33
C MET A 1 -3.51 -9.08 -2.86
N ALA A 2 -4.23 -8.14 -2.27
CA ALA A 2 -4.10 -7.91 -0.83
C ALA A 2 -4.40 -9.18 -0.04
N ARG A 3 -5.37 -9.96 -0.47
CA ARG A 3 -5.75 -11.20 0.19
C ARG A 3 -4.58 -12.19 0.26
N ARG A 4 -3.77 -12.26 -0.78
CA ARG A 4 -2.59 -13.12 -0.77
C ARG A 4 -1.55 -12.64 0.23
N VAL A 5 -1.33 -11.34 0.30
CA VAL A 5 -0.38 -10.77 1.26
C VAL A 5 -0.86 -11.07 2.69
N LEU A 6 -2.15 -10.90 2.95
CA LEU A 6 -2.71 -11.23 4.26
C LEU A 6 -2.47 -12.70 4.60
N ALA A 7 -2.67 -13.60 3.63
CA ALA A 7 -2.44 -15.02 3.85
C ALA A 7 -0.96 -15.31 4.12
N TRP A 8 -0.06 -14.71 3.35
CA TRP A 8 1.39 -14.90 3.57
C TRP A 8 1.86 -14.36 4.91
N GLU A 9 1.15 -13.36 5.44
CA GLU A 9 1.47 -12.80 6.75
C GLU A 9 0.75 -13.52 7.90
N GLY A 10 -0.08 -14.51 7.59
CA GLY A 10 -0.83 -15.22 8.61
C GLY A 10 -1.95 -14.41 9.25
N ALA A 11 -2.40 -13.35 8.59
CA ALA A 11 -3.41 -12.44 9.11
C ALA A 11 -4.81 -12.94 8.75
N ARG A 12 -5.30 -13.93 9.49
CA ARG A 12 -6.56 -14.63 9.17
C ARG A 12 -7.79 -13.79 9.44
N CYS A 13 -7.73 -12.91 10.44
CA CYS A 13 -8.87 -12.09 10.84
C CYS A 13 -8.72 -10.66 10.35
N ALA A 14 -8.16 -10.50 9.16
CA ALA A 14 -7.97 -9.19 8.57
C ALA A 14 -8.55 -9.16 7.15
N ARG A 15 -9.09 -8.01 6.79
CA ARG A 15 -9.60 -7.76 5.44
C ARG A 15 -9.14 -6.39 4.99
N VAL A 16 -8.77 -6.27 3.72
CA VAL A 16 -8.35 -5.01 3.13
C VAL A 16 -9.29 -4.66 2.00
N GLU A 17 -9.83 -3.45 2.04
CA GLU A 17 -10.61 -2.87 0.95
C GLU A 17 -9.75 -1.88 0.20
N LEU A 18 -9.68 -2.04 -1.10
CA LEU A 18 -8.84 -1.26 -1.97
C LEU A 18 -9.70 -0.33 -2.81
N THR A 19 -9.39 0.96 -2.79
CA THR A 19 -10.13 1.95 -3.55
C THR A 19 -9.17 2.78 -4.38
N MET A 20 -9.48 2.94 -5.66
CA MET A 20 -8.72 3.80 -6.56
C MET A 20 -9.33 5.19 -6.56
N LEU A 21 -8.51 6.21 -6.40
CA LEU A 21 -8.96 7.60 -6.37
C LEU A 21 -8.25 8.40 -7.45
N ASP A 22 -8.95 9.39 -8.02
CA ASP A 22 -8.28 10.37 -8.87
C ASP A 22 -7.50 11.36 -8.00
N GLY A 23 -6.73 12.24 -8.64
CA GLY A 23 -5.87 13.17 -7.91
C GLY A 23 -6.65 14.12 -7.01
N ALA A 24 -7.78 14.62 -7.47
CA ALA A 24 -8.59 15.55 -6.67
C ALA A 24 -9.14 14.86 -5.42
N ALA A 25 -9.66 13.64 -5.58
CA ALA A 25 -10.18 12.88 -4.45
C ALA A 25 -9.09 12.53 -3.46
N MET A 26 -7.89 12.16 -3.95
CA MET A 26 -6.78 11.83 -3.08
C MET A 26 -6.31 13.04 -2.28
N ARG A 27 -6.26 14.24 -2.91
CA ARG A 27 -5.92 15.45 -2.19
C ARG A 27 -6.93 15.76 -1.09
N ARG A 28 -8.21 15.59 -1.37
CA ARG A 28 -9.26 15.82 -0.37
C ARG A 28 -9.13 14.86 0.80
N LEU A 29 -8.86 13.58 0.51
CA LEU A 29 -8.67 12.58 1.55
C LEU A 29 -7.46 12.91 2.41
N ASN A 30 -6.34 13.25 1.79
CA ASN A 30 -5.12 13.56 2.52
C ASN A 30 -5.30 14.81 3.39
N ALA A 31 -6.00 15.82 2.88
CA ALA A 31 -6.29 17.03 3.65
C ALA A 31 -7.17 16.71 4.85
N ARG A 32 -8.20 15.89 4.65
CA ARG A 32 -9.16 15.57 5.71
C ARG A 32 -8.56 14.67 6.78
N ALA A 33 -7.76 13.70 6.37
CA ALA A 33 -7.20 12.72 7.30
C ALA A 33 -5.95 13.22 8.02
N PHE A 34 -5.11 13.99 7.33
CA PHE A 34 -3.78 14.36 7.84
C PHE A 34 -3.51 15.86 7.81
N GLY A 35 -4.46 16.68 7.37
CA GLY A 35 -4.25 18.11 7.23
C GLY A 35 -3.26 18.51 6.16
N ARG A 36 -2.95 17.60 5.22
CA ARG A 36 -1.98 17.83 4.17
C ARG A 36 -2.67 17.99 2.84
N ARG A 37 -2.45 19.10 2.16
CA ARG A 37 -3.07 19.37 0.87
C ARG A 37 -2.27 18.82 -0.29
N ARG A 38 -1.35 17.91 -0.02
CA ARG A 38 -0.50 17.35 -1.06
C ARG A 38 -1.15 16.14 -1.71
N LEU A 39 -0.76 15.93 -2.96
CA LEU A 39 -1.10 14.72 -3.68
C LEU A 39 -0.16 13.61 -3.21
N THR A 40 -0.70 12.44 -2.93
CA THR A 40 0.09 11.28 -2.56
C THR A 40 -0.35 10.06 -3.34
N ASP A 41 0.46 9.01 -3.35
CA ASP A 41 0.19 7.80 -4.13
C ASP A 41 -0.66 6.78 -3.38
N VAL A 42 -0.51 6.68 -2.07
CA VAL A 42 -1.23 5.68 -1.29
C VAL A 42 -1.48 6.20 0.12
N ILE A 43 -2.66 5.90 0.64
CA ILE A 43 -3.02 6.14 2.04
C ILE A 43 -3.65 4.87 2.58
N ALA A 44 -3.23 4.44 3.77
CA ALA A 44 -3.75 3.23 4.38
C ALA A 44 -4.23 3.52 5.80
N PHE A 45 -5.38 2.96 6.15
CA PHE A 45 -5.95 3.05 7.49
C PHE A 45 -6.16 1.67 8.05
N ALA A 46 -5.76 1.46 9.29
CA ALA A 46 -6.05 0.24 10.04
C ALA A 46 -7.20 0.53 10.98
N LEU A 47 -8.28 -0.22 10.84
CA LEU A 47 -9.53 0.00 11.56
C LEU A 47 -9.88 -1.25 12.37
N PRO A 48 -9.34 -1.38 13.60
CA PRO A 48 -9.70 -2.51 14.45
C PRO A 48 -11.20 -2.55 14.73
N GLN A 49 -11.76 -3.74 14.65
CA GLN A 49 -13.20 -3.93 14.81
C GLN A 49 -13.52 -4.46 16.22
N PRO A 50 -14.77 -4.25 16.70
CA PRO A 50 -15.15 -4.70 18.04
C PRO A 50 -15.02 -6.21 18.25
N ASP A 51 -15.11 -7.00 17.19
CA ASP A 51 -14.99 -8.47 17.28
C ASP A 51 -13.54 -8.95 17.28
N GLY A 52 -12.57 -8.03 17.31
CA GLY A 52 -11.15 -8.37 17.29
C GLY A 52 -10.55 -8.52 15.91
N SER A 53 -11.37 -8.44 14.86
CA SER A 53 -10.84 -8.47 13.50
C SER A 53 -10.28 -7.10 13.11
N LEU A 54 -9.56 -7.07 11.98
CA LEU A 54 -8.95 -5.85 11.48
C LEU A 54 -9.48 -5.58 10.07
N LEU A 55 -10.01 -4.37 9.88
CA LEU A 55 -10.37 -3.89 8.56
C LEU A 55 -9.36 -2.84 8.13
N GLY A 56 -8.81 -2.99 6.94
CA GLY A 56 -7.91 -2.00 6.37
C GLY A 56 -8.55 -1.33 5.17
N ASP A 57 -8.44 -0.01 5.11
CA ASP A 57 -8.79 0.75 3.92
C ASP A 57 -7.52 1.24 3.28
N VAL A 58 -7.32 0.88 2.00
CA VAL A 58 -6.14 1.30 1.24
C VAL A 58 -6.63 2.07 0.03
N TYR A 59 -6.21 3.32 -0.07
CA TYR A 59 -6.57 4.21 -1.17
C TYR A 59 -5.35 4.46 -2.02
N ILE A 60 -5.48 4.25 -3.33
CA ILE A 60 -4.38 4.39 -4.28
C ILE A 60 -4.78 5.40 -5.35
N CYS A 61 -3.84 6.27 -5.71
CA CYS A 61 -4.01 7.22 -6.80
C CYS A 61 -3.20 6.77 -8.01
N PRO A 62 -3.83 6.13 -9.01
CA PRO A 62 -3.09 5.64 -10.17
C PRO A 62 -2.38 6.75 -10.96
N ALA A 63 -2.92 7.97 -10.96
CA ALA A 63 -2.29 9.08 -11.66
C ALA A 63 -0.91 9.40 -11.08
N VAL A 64 -0.76 9.31 -9.74
CA VAL A 64 0.55 9.51 -9.11
C VAL A 64 1.46 8.33 -9.39
N ALA A 65 0.91 7.11 -9.36
CA ALA A 65 1.70 5.92 -9.69
C ALA A 65 2.32 6.03 -11.08
N ARG A 66 1.58 6.55 -12.04
CA ARG A 66 2.11 6.75 -13.40
C ARG A 66 3.28 7.72 -13.43
N ARG A 67 3.24 8.76 -12.59
CA ARG A 67 4.33 9.74 -12.53
C ARG A 67 5.58 9.17 -11.89
N LEU A 68 5.43 8.21 -10.97
CA LEU A 68 6.56 7.61 -10.28
C LEU A 68 7.30 6.60 -11.15
N VAL A 69 6.65 6.11 -12.20
CA VAL A 69 7.26 5.15 -13.11
C VAL A 69 8.14 5.91 -14.10
N THR A 70 9.41 5.50 -14.19
CA THR A 70 10.38 6.15 -15.08
C THR A 70 11.09 5.07 -15.91
N ASN A 71 11.71 5.53 -17.01
CA ASN A 71 12.60 4.69 -17.83
C ASN A 71 11.96 3.37 -18.28
N GLY A 72 10.70 3.43 -18.72
CA GLY A 72 10.01 2.25 -19.22
C GLY A 72 9.49 1.33 -18.14
N GLY A 73 9.50 1.74 -16.90
CA GLY A 73 8.89 0.97 -15.81
C GLY A 73 7.41 0.74 -16.06
N ARG A 74 6.85 -0.27 -15.39
CA ARG A 74 5.46 -0.67 -15.61
C ARG A 74 4.56 -0.12 -14.53
N VAL A 75 3.53 0.61 -14.95
CA VAL A 75 2.52 1.13 -14.03
C VAL A 75 1.87 -0.01 -13.23
N ARG A 76 1.61 -1.14 -13.90
CA ARG A 76 1.02 -2.29 -13.24
C ARG A 76 1.87 -2.77 -12.07
N GLU A 77 3.18 -2.85 -12.24
CA GLU A 77 4.08 -3.25 -11.16
C GLU A 77 4.04 -2.25 -10.02
N GLU A 78 3.99 -0.95 -10.33
CA GLU A 78 3.91 0.07 -9.29
C GLU A 78 2.59 0.01 -8.53
N LEU A 79 1.48 -0.25 -9.22
CA LEU A 79 0.19 -0.42 -8.54
C LEU A 79 0.20 -1.64 -7.62
N ILE A 80 0.85 -2.71 -8.03
CA ILE A 80 1.03 -3.88 -7.19
C ILE A 80 1.85 -3.52 -5.95
N ARG A 81 2.94 -2.77 -6.15
CA ARG A 81 3.80 -2.34 -5.05
C ARG A 81 3.05 -1.50 -4.04
N LEU A 82 2.22 -0.56 -4.50
CA LEU A 82 1.42 0.28 -3.61
C LEU A 82 0.36 -0.53 -2.86
N THR A 83 -0.23 -1.53 -3.50
CA THR A 83 -1.19 -2.41 -2.85
C THR A 83 -0.53 -3.20 -1.72
N VAL A 84 0.63 -3.79 -2.00
CA VAL A 84 1.39 -4.53 -0.98
C VAL A 84 1.81 -3.60 0.15
N HIS A 85 2.33 -2.43 -0.20
CA HIS A 85 2.79 -1.43 0.77
C HIS A 85 1.65 -1.03 1.72
N GLY A 86 0.50 -0.65 1.16
CA GLY A 86 -0.66 -0.27 1.97
C GLY A 86 -1.15 -1.41 2.85
N THR A 87 -1.16 -2.63 2.34
CA THR A 87 -1.56 -3.81 3.12
C THR A 87 -0.62 -4.04 4.30
N LEU A 88 0.69 -3.90 4.09
CA LEU A 88 1.66 -4.05 5.17
C LEU A 88 1.49 -2.96 6.23
N HIS A 89 1.21 -1.72 5.82
CA HIS A 89 0.90 -0.65 6.78
C HIS A 89 -0.32 -0.99 7.62
N VAL A 90 -1.37 -1.53 7.00
CA VAL A 90 -2.56 -1.96 7.74
C VAL A 90 -2.19 -2.97 8.82
N LEU A 91 -1.25 -3.87 8.53
CA LEU A 91 -0.79 -4.88 9.46
C LEU A 91 0.20 -4.36 10.50
N GLY A 92 0.53 -3.08 10.49
CA GLY A 92 1.36 -2.47 11.51
C GLY A 92 2.81 -2.27 11.13
N TYR A 93 3.21 -2.62 9.91
CA TYR A 93 4.56 -2.33 9.46
C TYR A 93 4.75 -0.84 9.25
N ASP A 94 5.95 -0.37 9.48
CA ASP A 94 6.29 1.03 9.29
C ASP A 94 7.69 1.13 8.71
N HIS A 95 8.03 2.29 8.18
CA HIS A 95 9.33 2.55 7.60
C HIS A 95 9.73 3.99 7.86
N PRO A 96 11.03 4.29 7.91
CA PRO A 96 11.45 5.70 7.99
C PRO A 96 11.16 6.42 6.68
N ASP A 97 10.91 7.71 6.79
CA ASP A 97 10.83 8.57 5.62
C ASP A 97 12.26 8.96 5.25
N GLY A 98 12.60 8.88 3.97
CA GLY A 98 13.94 9.24 3.49
C GLY A 98 14.96 8.13 3.71
N PRO A 99 16.19 8.47 4.15
CA PRO A 99 17.28 7.51 4.24
C PRO A 99 16.92 6.33 5.13
N GLY A 100 17.24 5.12 4.66
CA GLY A 100 16.95 3.90 5.38
C GLY A 100 15.63 3.26 5.02
N ARG A 101 14.77 3.95 4.26
CA ARG A 101 13.48 3.40 3.86
C ARG A 101 13.65 2.06 3.11
N THR A 102 14.55 2.02 2.15
CA THR A 102 14.76 0.84 1.31
C THR A 102 15.57 -0.25 2.02
N ARG A 103 16.03 0.01 3.24
CA ARG A 103 16.72 -0.98 4.07
C ARG A 103 15.84 -1.51 5.19
N SER A 104 14.60 -1.02 5.29
CA SER A 104 13.69 -1.43 6.36
C SER A 104 13.18 -2.84 6.14
N VAL A 105 12.73 -3.47 7.23
CA VAL A 105 12.08 -4.78 7.16
C VAL A 105 10.85 -4.72 6.26
N MET A 106 10.08 -3.65 6.38
CA MET A 106 8.90 -3.46 5.58
C MET A 106 9.23 -3.43 4.08
N TRP A 107 10.26 -2.71 3.69
CA TRP A 107 10.67 -2.63 2.29
C TRP A 107 11.07 -4.00 1.73
N ARG A 108 11.88 -4.73 2.48
CA ARG A 108 12.35 -6.05 2.03
C ARG A 108 11.19 -7.02 1.86
N ARG A 109 10.25 -6.99 2.80
CA ARG A 109 9.06 -7.84 2.73
C ARG A 109 8.17 -7.44 1.58
N GLN A 110 7.96 -6.14 1.40
CA GLN A 110 7.20 -5.59 0.29
C GLN A 110 7.75 -6.09 -1.06
N GLU A 111 9.03 -5.94 -1.28
CA GLU A 111 9.62 -6.30 -2.57
C GLU A 111 9.58 -7.81 -2.80
N ARG A 112 9.69 -8.61 -1.74
CA ARG A 112 9.52 -10.06 -1.85
C ARG A 112 8.12 -10.41 -2.32
N TYR A 113 7.11 -9.79 -1.75
CA TYR A 113 5.72 -10.07 -2.12
C TYR A 113 5.40 -9.55 -3.52
N VAL A 114 5.95 -8.40 -3.89
CA VAL A 114 5.79 -7.90 -5.25
C VAL A 114 6.32 -8.90 -6.27
N ARG A 115 7.51 -9.44 -6.04
CA ARG A 115 8.09 -10.44 -6.92
C ARG A 115 7.21 -11.68 -7.03
N ARG A 116 6.66 -12.14 -5.91
CA ARG A 116 5.77 -13.31 -5.90
C ARG A 116 4.49 -13.03 -6.68
N LEU A 117 3.92 -11.85 -6.52
CA LEU A 117 2.68 -11.48 -7.22
C LEU A 117 2.90 -11.31 -8.71
N LEU A 118 4.10 -10.93 -9.12
CA LEU A 118 4.44 -10.82 -10.54
C LEU A 118 4.76 -12.18 -11.16
N GLY A 119 4.50 -13.26 -10.44
CA GLY A 119 4.80 -14.60 -10.92
C GLY A 119 6.25 -14.98 -10.76
N GLY A 120 6.93 -14.33 -9.80
CA GLY A 120 8.35 -14.49 -9.58
C GLY A 120 8.71 -15.76 -8.83
N LYS A 121 8.34 -16.87 -9.34
CA LYS A 121 8.81 -18.14 -8.78
C LYS A 121 10.20 -18.50 -9.27
N ARG A 122 10.77 -17.59 -9.95
CA ARG A 122 12.16 -17.68 -10.31
C ARG A 122 13.01 -17.11 -9.21
#